data_a1b496b8f561b1df4708f39831c8cf4a
#
_entry.id   a1b496b8f561b1df4708f39831c8cf4a
#
_cell.length_a   1.000
_cell.length_b   1.000
_cell.length_c   1.000
_cell.angle_alpha   90.00
_cell.angle_beta   90.00
_cell.angle_gamma   90.00
#
_symmetry.space_group_name_H-M   'P 1'
#
loop_
_entity.id
_entity.type
_entity.pdbx_description
1 polymer ?
#
loop_
_entity_poly.entity_id
_entity_poly.type
_entity_poly.pdbx_seq_one_letter_code
_entity_poly.pdbx_strand_id
1 'polypeptide(L)'
;MLLTAIAIAVAAIPEGLPAISTIILALGTQKMAQRNALVRKLPAVETLGGVEVICSDKTGTLTLNQMTVEKMVFNNEIHDAHEEMNESISAIRMMNLANDTKFSEEKLIGDPTETAMVQFGLDKGYDVRVDLEKHPRVAEVPFDSTRKIMSTIHQLEDGNYLVATKGAPDMLLEKVTHIEEHGQVRPMTQEDRDTLARLNKEMATQALRVLAIAYKYIDQVPETVDSESVEFDFVFAGLVGMIDPERKEAAIAIQ
;
A
#
# COMPACT_ATOMS: atom_id res chain seq x y z
N MET A 1 39.41 15.02 64.22
CA MET A 1 38.22 14.18 64.08
C MET A 1 37.40 14.59 62.86
N LEU A 2 36.83 15.80 62.76
CA LEU A 2 35.99 16.21 61.60
C LEU A 2 36.74 16.19 60.24
N LEU A 3 37.93 16.75 60.17
CA LEU A 3 38.77 16.76 58.98
C LEU A 3 39.17 15.33 58.53
N THR A 4 39.44 14.45 59.48
CA THR A 4 39.77 13.05 59.19
C THR A 4 38.55 12.29 58.65
N ALA A 5 37.37 12.54 59.18
CA ALA A 5 36.11 11.96 58.71
C ALA A 5 35.78 12.42 57.30
N ILE A 6 35.99 13.73 57.00
CA ILE A 6 35.80 14.27 55.64
C ILE A 6 36.82 13.68 54.65
N ALA A 7 38.08 13.54 55.03
CA ALA A 7 39.12 12.96 54.20
C ALA A 7 38.80 11.46 53.85
N ILE A 8 38.31 10.68 54.83
CA ILE A 8 37.91 9.32 54.60
C ILE A 8 36.67 9.23 53.68
N ALA A 9 35.69 10.13 53.92
CA ALA A 9 34.50 10.18 53.07
C ALA A 9 34.82 10.50 51.61
N VAL A 10 35.74 11.47 51.35
CA VAL A 10 36.19 11.81 50.00
C VAL A 10 37.00 10.67 49.36
N ALA A 11 37.88 10.00 50.15
CA ALA A 11 38.66 8.86 49.67
C ALA A 11 37.81 7.63 49.33
N ALA A 12 36.59 7.52 49.88
CA ALA A 12 35.64 6.45 49.58
C ALA A 12 34.85 6.67 48.26
N ILE A 13 34.95 7.88 47.68
CA ILE A 13 34.29 8.18 46.38
C ILE A 13 35.12 7.59 45.26
N PRO A 14 34.57 6.65 44.45
CA PRO A 14 35.30 6.08 43.29
C PRO A 14 35.34 7.11 42.13
N GLU A 15 36.32 8.02 42.15
CA GLU A 15 36.44 9.11 41.18
C GLU A 15 36.56 8.67 39.71
N GLY A 16 37.02 7.41 39.49
CA GLY A 16 37.13 6.84 38.14
C GLY A 16 35.82 6.37 37.53
N LEU A 17 34.78 6.19 38.32
CA LEU A 17 33.51 5.59 37.88
C LEU A 17 32.78 6.43 36.82
N PRO A 18 32.65 7.76 36.93
CA PRO A 18 32.04 8.60 35.91
C PRO A 18 32.84 8.60 34.59
N ALA A 19 34.17 8.60 34.66
CA ALA A 19 35.02 8.54 33.48
C ALA A 19 34.85 7.22 32.71
N ILE A 20 34.90 6.09 33.42
CA ILE A 20 34.71 4.76 32.85
C ILE A 20 33.32 4.64 32.21
N SER A 21 32.27 5.07 32.92
CA SER A 21 30.89 5.05 32.39
C SER A 21 30.78 5.86 31.09
N THR A 22 31.35 7.05 31.06
CA THR A 22 31.33 7.90 29.85
C THR A 22 32.05 7.25 28.67
N ILE A 23 33.20 6.61 28.92
CA ILE A 23 33.96 5.90 27.88
C ILE A 23 33.14 4.70 27.33
N ILE A 24 32.52 3.91 28.22
CA ILE A 24 31.70 2.77 27.80
C ILE A 24 30.51 3.22 26.96
N LEU A 25 29.80 4.29 27.38
CA LEU A 25 28.69 4.85 26.63
C LEU A 25 29.14 5.42 25.27
N ALA A 26 30.31 6.05 25.21
CA ALA A 26 30.88 6.56 23.96
C ALA A 26 31.20 5.42 22.98
N LEU A 27 31.81 4.31 23.46
CA LEU A 27 32.08 3.12 22.66
C LEU A 27 30.76 2.44 22.20
N GLY A 28 29.74 2.40 23.07
CA GLY A 28 28.40 1.93 22.73
C GLY A 28 27.78 2.77 21.59
N THR A 29 27.84 4.09 21.73
CA THR A 29 27.35 5.04 20.69
C THR A 29 28.06 4.83 19.36
N GLN A 30 29.39 4.64 19.39
CA GLN A 30 30.18 4.37 18.18
C GLN A 30 29.75 3.08 17.48
N LYS A 31 29.53 1.99 18.24
CA LYS A 31 29.03 0.73 17.69
C LYS A 31 27.63 0.86 17.09
N MET A 32 26.75 1.63 17.73
CA MET A 32 25.41 1.91 17.21
C MET A 32 25.48 2.70 15.92
N ALA A 33 26.33 3.73 15.84
CA ALA A 33 26.53 4.52 14.63
C ALA A 33 27.04 3.68 13.45
N GLN A 34 27.92 2.71 13.71
CA GLN A 34 28.38 1.74 12.69
C GLN A 34 27.26 0.86 12.13
N ARG A 35 26.15 0.74 12.86
CA ARG A 35 24.94 0.02 12.46
C ARG A 35 23.79 0.95 12.05
N ASN A 36 24.10 2.19 11.64
CA ASN A 36 23.17 3.23 11.22
C ASN A 36 22.15 3.68 12.30
N ALA A 37 22.42 3.38 13.57
CA ALA A 37 21.61 3.85 14.69
C ALA A 37 22.20 5.14 15.26
N LEU A 38 21.53 6.28 15.00
CA LEU A 38 22.01 7.59 15.40
C LEU A 38 21.53 7.93 16.82
N VAL A 39 22.45 7.97 17.77
CA VAL A 39 22.16 8.35 19.17
C VAL A 39 22.47 9.82 19.39
N ARG A 40 21.47 10.59 19.84
CA ARG A 40 21.63 12.04 20.10
C ARG A 40 22.07 12.37 21.54
N LYS A 41 21.83 11.46 22.50
CA LYS A 41 22.17 11.65 23.92
C LYS A 41 22.81 10.37 24.44
N LEU A 42 23.99 10.49 25.06
CA LEU A 42 24.72 9.33 25.63
C LEU A 42 23.89 8.47 26.60
N PRO A 43 23.08 9.02 27.53
CA PRO A 43 22.26 8.19 28.42
C PRO A 43 21.21 7.33 27.70
N ALA A 44 20.83 7.67 26.47
CA ALA A 44 19.86 6.89 25.71
C ALA A 44 20.41 5.49 25.35
N VAL A 45 21.73 5.31 25.26
CA VAL A 45 22.37 4.00 25.05
C VAL A 45 22.10 3.05 26.19
N GLU A 46 22.23 3.54 27.43
CA GLU A 46 21.95 2.77 28.64
C GLU A 46 20.46 2.41 28.75
N THR A 47 19.58 3.39 28.53
CA THR A 47 18.13 3.17 28.56
C THR A 47 17.71 2.13 27.52
N LEU A 48 18.25 2.21 26.31
CA LEU A 48 17.93 1.26 25.24
C LEU A 48 18.37 -0.18 25.59
N GLY A 49 19.51 -0.32 26.26
CA GLY A 49 20.01 -1.63 26.72
C GLY A 49 19.18 -2.27 27.82
N GLY A 50 18.34 -1.50 28.52
CA GLY A 50 17.49 -1.95 29.62
C GLY A 50 16.01 -2.10 29.28
N VAL A 51 15.61 -1.93 27.99
CA VAL A 51 14.20 -2.09 27.62
C VAL A 51 13.78 -3.56 27.56
N GLU A 52 12.62 -3.86 28.11
CA GLU A 52 12.02 -5.19 28.08
C GLU A 52 10.97 -5.34 26.97
N VAL A 53 10.42 -4.24 26.49
CA VAL A 53 9.37 -4.21 25.46
C VAL A 53 9.72 -3.18 24.39
N ILE A 54 9.69 -3.61 23.14
CA ILE A 54 9.87 -2.75 21.96
C ILE A 54 8.54 -2.66 21.21
N CYS A 55 7.97 -1.46 21.16
CA CYS A 55 6.80 -1.17 20.32
C CYS A 55 7.30 -0.60 18.99
N SER A 56 7.08 -1.34 17.90
CA SER A 56 7.48 -0.92 16.55
C SER A 56 6.25 -0.60 15.70
N ASP A 57 6.30 0.48 14.94
CA ASP A 57 5.37 0.67 13.82
C ASP A 57 5.69 -0.35 12.72
N LYS A 58 4.66 -0.79 11.99
CA LYS A 58 4.80 -1.76 10.91
C LYS A 58 5.36 -1.10 9.64
N THR A 59 4.64 -0.08 9.16
CA THR A 59 4.86 0.48 7.82
C THR A 59 6.12 1.34 7.76
N GLY A 60 7.04 1.00 6.87
CA GLY A 60 8.31 1.71 6.69
C GLY A 60 9.37 1.42 7.76
N THR A 61 9.01 0.70 8.84
CA THR A 61 9.94 0.26 9.89
C THR A 61 10.24 -1.24 9.73
N LEU A 62 9.23 -2.09 9.87
CA LEU A 62 9.35 -3.52 9.67
C LEU A 62 9.20 -3.90 8.20
N THR A 63 8.54 -3.07 7.42
CA THR A 63 8.30 -3.23 5.99
C THR A 63 9.06 -2.18 5.17
N LEU A 64 9.13 -2.40 3.85
CA LEU A 64 9.85 -1.52 2.92
C LEU A 64 9.10 -0.22 2.60
N ASN A 65 7.81 -0.11 2.96
CA ASN A 65 6.90 0.94 2.50
C ASN A 65 6.84 1.02 0.97
N GLN A 66 6.91 -0.14 0.34
CA GLN A 66 6.80 -0.32 -1.11
C GLN A 66 5.75 -1.38 -1.37
N MET A 67 4.53 -0.92 -1.65
CA MET A 67 3.46 -1.86 -2.01
C MET A 67 3.81 -2.61 -3.30
N THR A 68 3.48 -3.89 -3.34
CA THR A 68 3.67 -4.75 -4.50
C THR A 68 2.38 -5.55 -4.74
N VAL A 69 1.97 -5.68 -6.00
CA VAL A 69 0.85 -6.56 -6.37
C VAL A 69 1.36 -8.00 -6.31
N GLU A 70 0.69 -8.84 -5.52
CA GLU A 70 1.03 -10.25 -5.34
C GLU A 70 0.02 -11.18 -5.99
N LYS A 71 -1.27 -10.79 -5.98
CA LYS A 71 -2.36 -11.61 -6.50
C LYS A 71 -3.41 -10.76 -7.20
N MET A 72 -4.06 -11.35 -8.18
CA MET A 72 -5.27 -10.82 -8.80
C MET A 72 -6.39 -11.87 -8.79
N VAL A 73 -7.63 -11.39 -8.76
CA VAL A 73 -8.81 -12.22 -9.02
C VAL A 73 -9.47 -11.73 -10.30
N PHE A 74 -9.62 -12.59 -11.25
CA PHE A 74 -10.46 -12.44 -12.44
C PHE A 74 -10.99 -13.82 -12.84
N ASN A 75 -12.07 -13.88 -13.60
CA ASN A 75 -12.74 -15.14 -13.96
C ASN A 75 -13.09 -16.00 -12.72
N ASN A 76 -13.43 -15.38 -11.59
CA ASN A 76 -13.74 -16.04 -10.31
C ASN A 76 -12.60 -16.91 -9.73
N GLU A 77 -11.34 -16.71 -10.13
CA GLU A 77 -10.17 -17.45 -9.68
C GLU A 77 -9.06 -16.49 -9.19
N ILE A 78 -8.24 -16.96 -8.23
CA ILE A 78 -7.06 -16.26 -7.76
C ILE A 78 -5.87 -16.65 -8.65
N HIS A 79 -5.16 -15.66 -9.16
CA HIS A 79 -3.94 -15.78 -9.95
C HIS A 79 -2.78 -15.12 -9.22
N ASP A 80 -1.59 -15.73 -9.31
CA ASP A 80 -0.37 -15.14 -8.80
C ASP A 80 0.12 -14.02 -9.74
N ALA A 81 0.61 -12.92 -9.17
CA ALA A 81 1.10 -11.79 -9.93
C ALA A 81 2.26 -12.14 -10.91
N HIS A 82 2.98 -13.24 -10.67
CA HIS A 82 4.08 -13.69 -11.52
C HIS A 82 3.62 -14.50 -12.74
N GLU A 83 2.36 -14.97 -12.77
CA GLU A 83 1.81 -15.72 -13.89
C GLU A 83 1.54 -14.82 -15.11
N GLU A 84 1.39 -15.43 -16.29
CA GLU A 84 0.90 -14.74 -17.48
C GLU A 84 -0.60 -14.43 -17.31
N MET A 85 -0.97 -13.17 -17.56
CA MET A 85 -2.32 -12.68 -17.27
C MET A 85 -3.01 -12.08 -18.50
N ASN A 86 -3.02 -12.80 -19.60
CA ASN A 86 -3.58 -12.29 -20.87
C ASN A 86 -5.09 -11.96 -20.80
N GLU A 87 -5.84 -12.63 -19.92
CA GLU A 87 -7.28 -12.42 -19.73
C GLU A 87 -7.61 -11.31 -18.72
N SER A 88 -6.62 -10.79 -17.98
CA SER A 88 -6.82 -9.74 -16.97
C SER A 88 -6.63 -8.31 -17.49
N ILE A 89 -6.52 -8.13 -18.80
CA ILE A 89 -6.20 -6.83 -19.43
C ILE A 89 -7.21 -5.76 -19.02
N SER A 90 -8.50 -6.06 -18.97
CA SER A 90 -9.53 -5.12 -18.49
C SER A 90 -9.28 -4.65 -17.06
N ALA A 91 -9.03 -5.56 -16.13
CA ALA A 91 -8.77 -5.22 -14.73
C ALA A 91 -7.48 -4.39 -14.58
N ILE A 92 -6.39 -4.77 -15.29
CA ILE A 92 -5.13 -4.04 -15.30
C ILE A 92 -5.34 -2.62 -15.87
N ARG A 93 -6.07 -2.49 -16.96
CA ARG A 93 -6.40 -1.20 -17.56
C ARG A 93 -7.18 -0.31 -16.59
N MET A 94 -8.26 -0.82 -16.01
CA MET A 94 -9.14 -0.04 -15.13
C MET A 94 -8.42 0.43 -13.86
N MET A 95 -7.62 -0.44 -13.20
CA MET A 95 -6.90 -0.05 -12.00
C MET A 95 -5.81 1.01 -12.26
N ASN A 96 -5.28 1.05 -13.49
CA ASN A 96 -4.29 2.04 -13.91
C ASN A 96 -4.93 3.36 -14.36
N LEU A 97 -6.11 3.33 -14.97
CA LEU A 97 -6.86 4.53 -15.33
C LEU A 97 -7.43 5.23 -14.08
N ALA A 98 -7.97 4.49 -13.13
CA ALA A 98 -8.44 5.01 -11.83
C ALA A 98 -7.25 5.23 -10.88
N ASN A 99 -6.30 6.11 -11.24
CA ASN A 99 -5.02 6.24 -10.54
C ASN A 99 -4.47 7.66 -10.66
N ASP A 100 -3.87 8.18 -9.58
CA ASP A 100 -3.30 9.54 -9.51
C ASP A 100 -1.77 9.58 -9.55
N THR A 101 -1.13 8.43 -9.83
CA THR A 101 0.33 8.35 -9.96
C THR A 101 0.83 9.24 -11.07
N LYS A 102 1.85 10.02 -10.76
CA LYS A 102 2.55 10.89 -11.71
C LYS A 102 3.86 10.23 -12.16
N PHE A 103 4.19 10.43 -13.41
CA PHE A 103 5.44 9.97 -14.00
C PHE A 103 6.46 11.12 -13.97
N SER A 104 7.63 10.88 -13.39
CA SER A 104 8.76 11.83 -13.41
C SER A 104 10.02 11.10 -13.87
N GLU A 105 10.50 11.40 -15.07
CA GLU A 105 11.67 10.79 -15.72
C GLU A 105 11.70 9.26 -15.62
N GLU A 106 12.27 8.70 -14.53
CA GLU A 106 12.37 7.26 -14.30
C GLU A 106 11.62 6.78 -13.04
N LYS A 107 10.81 7.64 -12.41
CA LYS A 107 10.16 7.32 -11.14
C LYS A 107 8.65 7.55 -11.17
N LEU A 108 7.94 6.64 -10.52
CA LEU A 108 6.53 6.81 -10.18
C LEU A 108 6.42 7.61 -8.87
N ILE A 109 5.59 8.65 -8.87
CA ILE A 109 5.35 9.52 -7.72
C ILE A 109 3.86 9.48 -7.38
N GLY A 110 3.54 9.06 -6.15
CA GLY A 110 2.17 8.96 -5.68
C GLY A 110 2.04 8.13 -4.42
N ASP A 111 0.83 7.78 -4.06
CA ASP A 111 0.56 6.83 -2.98
C ASP A 111 1.19 5.46 -3.30
N PRO A 112 1.82 4.77 -2.32
CA PRO A 112 2.44 3.47 -2.55
C PRO A 112 1.51 2.41 -3.15
N THR A 113 0.23 2.43 -2.80
CA THR A 113 -0.78 1.52 -3.36
C THR A 113 -1.01 1.79 -4.84
N GLU A 114 -1.05 3.06 -5.23
CA GLU A 114 -1.29 3.48 -6.61
C GLU A 114 -0.07 3.23 -7.50
N THR A 115 1.12 3.59 -7.01
CA THR A 115 2.38 3.34 -7.74
C THR A 115 2.61 1.84 -7.95
N ALA A 116 2.22 0.98 -7.00
CA ALA A 116 2.30 -0.47 -7.14
C ALA A 116 1.43 -1.00 -8.31
N MET A 117 0.21 -0.48 -8.45
CA MET A 117 -0.69 -0.87 -9.55
C MET A 117 -0.14 -0.43 -10.91
N VAL A 118 0.42 0.79 -10.99
CA VAL A 118 1.04 1.29 -12.23
C VAL A 118 2.28 0.48 -12.58
N GLN A 119 3.14 0.20 -11.60
CA GLN A 119 4.33 -0.64 -11.82
C GLN A 119 3.93 -2.03 -12.32
N PHE A 120 2.92 -2.64 -11.68
CA PHE A 120 2.41 -3.94 -12.12
C PHE A 120 1.86 -3.90 -13.56
N GLY A 121 1.14 -2.84 -13.94
CA GLY A 121 0.70 -2.64 -15.32
C GLY A 121 1.87 -2.62 -16.30
N LEU A 122 2.93 -1.84 -15.99
CA LEU A 122 4.15 -1.78 -16.80
C LEU A 122 4.85 -3.14 -16.91
N ASP A 123 4.95 -3.88 -15.80
CA ASP A 123 5.57 -5.22 -15.77
C ASP A 123 4.78 -6.25 -16.62
N LYS A 124 3.46 -6.05 -16.76
CA LYS A 124 2.57 -6.83 -17.63
C LYS A 124 2.46 -6.28 -19.06
N GLY A 125 3.26 -5.28 -19.41
CA GLY A 125 3.29 -4.69 -20.76
C GLY A 125 2.17 -3.68 -21.05
N TYR A 126 1.43 -3.24 -20.01
CA TYR A 126 0.44 -2.17 -20.12
C TYR A 126 1.02 -0.84 -19.67
N ASP A 127 1.17 0.10 -20.58
CA ASP A 127 1.60 1.47 -20.29
C ASP A 127 0.39 2.41 -20.30
N VAL A 128 -0.04 2.83 -19.13
CA VAL A 128 -1.19 3.73 -18.95
C VAL A 128 -1.01 5.08 -19.65
N ARG A 129 0.23 5.55 -19.87
CA ARG A 129 0.49 6.83 -20.56
C ARG A 129 -0.04 6.79 -21.99
N VAL A 130 0.17 5.67 -22.69
CA VAL A 130 -0.32 5.47 -24.06
C VAL A 130 -1.85 5.46 -24.10
N ASP A 131 -2.48 4.87 -23.09
CA ASP A 131 -3.95 4.85 -23.01
C ASP A 131 -4.52 6.25 -22.66
N LEU A 132 -3.89 6.99 -21.76
CA LEU A 132 -4.28 8.35 -21.39
C LEU A 132 -4.11 9.38 -22.53
N GLU A 133 -3.16 9.17 -23.44
CA GLU A 133 -3.02 9.99 -24.64
C GLU A 133 -4.22 9.82 -25.59
N LYS A 134 -4.76 8.60 -25.69
CA LYS A 134 -5.92 8.28 -26.54
C LYS A 134 -7.25 8.54 -25.83
N HIS A 135 -7.29 8.26 -24.53
CA HIS A 135 -8.49 8.33 -23.71
C HIS A 135 -8.24 9.25 -22.50
N PRO A 136 -8.19 10.58 -22.73
CA PRO A 136 -7.87 11.53 -21.65
C PRO A 136 -8.91 11.51 -20.54
N ARG A 137 -8.44 11.67 -19.30
CA ARG A 137 -9.32 11.89 -18.14
C ARG A 137 -10.01 13.24 -18.28
N VAL A 138 -11.33 13.25 -18.26
CA VAL A 138 -12.16 14.46 -18.40
C VAL A 138 -12.84 14.85 -17.11
N ALA A 139 -13.06 13.91 -16.18
CA ALA A 139 -13.64 14.17 -14.87
C ALA A 139 -13.27 13.06 -13.88
N GLU A 140 -13.51 13.29 -12.61
CA GLU A 140 -13.27 12.32 -11.54
C GLU A 140 -14.18 12.51 -10.34
N VAL A 141 -14.42 11.42 -9.61
CA VAL A 141 -14.92 11.44 -8.24
C VAL A 141 -13.76 11.01 -7.36
N PRO A 142 -13.09 11.94 -6.64
CA PRO A 142 -11.88 11.65 -5.89
C PRO A 142 -12.12 10.61 -4.78
N PHE A 143 -11.04 9.98 -4.31
CA PHE A 143 -11.13 9.06 -3.17
C PHE A 143 -11.66 9.77 -1.93
N ASP A 144 -12.62 9.12 -1.27
CA ASP A 144 -13.14 9.53 0.03
C ASP A 144 -13.04 8.39 1.04
N SER A 145 -12.54 8.67 2.22
CA SER A 145 -12.26 7.66 3.26
C SER A 145 -13.52 7.02 3.86
N THR A 146 -14.67 7.68 3.77
CA THR A 146 -15.95 7.14 4.23
C THR A 146 -16.51 6.18 3.18
N ARG A 147 -16.48 6.60 1.92
CA ARG A 147 -16.97 5.85 0.76
C ARG A 147 -15.97 4.78 0.30
N LYS A 148 -14.67 5.02 0.51
CA LYS A 148 -13.55 4.14 0.14
C LYS A 148 -13.48 3.76 -1.33
N ILE A 149 -14.00 4.61 -2.20
CA ILE A 149 -14.06 4.43 -3.66
C ILE A 149 -13.48 5.68 -4.34
N MET A 150 -12.88 5.48 -5.50
CA MET A 150 -12.42 6.49 -6.43
C MET A 150 -12.85 6.11 -7.84
N SER A 151 -13.34 7.08 -8.61
CA SER A 151 -13.76 6.89 -10.00
C SER A 151 -13.17 7.96 -10.89
N THR A 152 -12.72 7.58 -12.10
CA THR A 152 -12.23 8.49 -13.13
C THR A 152 -13.01 8.29 -14.41
N ILE A 153 -13.25 9.37 -15.15
CA ILE A 153 -14.02 9.36 -16.40
C ILE A 153 -13.09 9.72 -17.54
N HIS A 154 -13.03 8.87 -18.53
CA HIS A 154 -12.14 8.98 -19.70
C HIS A 154 -12.96 9.06 -20.98
N GLN A 155 -12.61 10.00 -21.86
CA GLN A 155 -13.24 10.13 -23.15
C GLN A 155 -12.71 9.06 -24.11
N LEU A 156 -13.59 8.36 -24.83
CA LEU A 156 -13.24 7.37 -25.82
C LEU A 156 -13.27 7.99 -27.24
N GLU A 157 -12.61 7.31 -28.18
CA GLU A 157 -12.51 7.77 -29.58
C GLU A 157 -13.87 7.81 -30.31
N ASP A 158 -14.83 6.98 -29.89
CA ASP A 158 -16.19 6.92 -30.43
C ASP A 158 -17.16 7.99 -29.86
N GLY A 159 -16.66 8.83 -28.94
CA GLY A 159 -17.44 9.88 -28.30
C GLY A 159 -18.15 9.46 -27.00
N ASN A 160 -18.13 8.17 -26.66
CA ASN A 160 -18.58 7.66 -25.37
C ASN A 160 -17.55 7.90 -24.27
N TYR A 161 -17.87 7.53 -23.05
CA TYR A 161 -16.97 7.67 -21.91
C TYR A 161 -16.84 6.36 -21.14
N LEU A 162 -15.64 6.10 -20.67
CA LEU A 162 -15.32 5.00 -19.77
C LEU A 162 -15.18 5.54 -18.35
N VAL A 163 -15.93 4.97 -17.42
CA VAL A 163 -15.73 5.18 -15.99
C VAL A 163 -14.92 4.02 -15.45
N ALA A 164 -13.71 4.30 -15.00
CA ALA A 164 -12.86 3.33 -14.31
C ALA A 164 -12.93 3.60 -12.80
N THR A 165 -13.12 2.54 -12.01
CA THR A 165 -13.38 2.67 -10.57
C THR A 165 -12.57 1.65 -9.79
N LYS A 166 -12.02 2.08 -8.65
CA LYS A 166 -11.39 1.20 -7.66
C LYS A 166 -11.87 1.54 -6.26
N GLY A 167 -11.88 0.56 -5.38
CA GLY A 167 -12.28 0.80 -4.00
C GLY A 167 -12.20 -0.43 -3.11
N ALA A 168 -12.61 -0.25 -1.86
CA ALA A 168 -12.74 -1.35 -0.91
C ALA A 168 -13.77 -2.38 -1.43
N PRO A 169 -13.45 -3.69 -1.41
CA PRO A 169 -14.33 -4.70 -2.00
C PRO A 169 -15.75 -4.71 -1.42
N ASP A 170 -15.88 -4.52 -0.11
CA ASP A 170 -17.15 -4.43 0.60
C ASP A 170 -18.05 -3.31 0.06
N MET A 171 -17.47 -2.14 -0.20
CA MET A 171 -18.19 -0.97 -0.67
C MET A 171 -18.46 -0.99 -2.17
N LEU A 172 -17.50 -1.44 -2.98
CA LEU A 172 -17.63 -1.40 -4.43
C LEU A 172 -18.55 -2.51 -4.95
N LEU A 173 -18.52 -3.71 -4.36
CA LEU A 173 -19.36 -4.83 -4.77
C LEU A 173 -20.87 -4.55 -4.59
N GLU A 174 -21.27 -3.65 -3.68
CA GLU A 174 -22.66 -3.22 -3.53
C GLU A 174 -23.16 -2.41 -4.75
N LYS A 175 -22.23 -1.77 -5.48
CA LYS A 175 -22.50 -0.91 -6.65
C LYS A 175 -22.35 -1.65 -7.99
N VAL A 176 -22.01 -2.93 -7.95
CA VAL A 176 -21.80 -3.78 -9.11
C VAL A 176 -23.07 -4.56 -9.44
N THR A 177 -23.45 -4.58 -10.71
CA THR A 177 -24.60 -5.34 -11.24
C THR A 177 -24.20 -6.41 -12.25
N HIS A 178 -23.02 -6.28 -12.86
CA HIS A 178 -22.50 -7.18 -13.87
C HIS A 178 -21.08 -7.63 -13.52
N ILE A 179 -20.65 -8.73 -14.11
CA ILE A 179 -19.29 -9.26 -14.00
C ILE A 179 -18.72 -9.54 -15.38
N GLU A 180 -17.45 -9.23 -15.59
CA GLU A 180 -16.70 -9.65 -16.75
C GLU A 180 -16.04 -11.01 -16.47
N GLU A 181 -16.30 -11.99 -17.31
CA GLU A 181 -15.75 -13.34 -17.23
C GLU A 181 -15.36 -13.81 -18.64
N HIS A 182 -14.10 -14.20 -18.83
CA HIS A 182 -13.52 -14.56 -20.13
C HIS A 182 -13.80 -13.54 -21.24
N GLY A 183 -13.72 -12.25 -20.92
CA GLY A 183 -13.98 -11.15 -21.85
C GLY A 183 -15.46 -10.92 -22.19
N GLN A 184 -16.37 -11.59 -21.50
CA GLN A 184 -17.82 -11.40 -21.68
C GLN A 184 -18.46 -10.80 -20.43
N VAL A 185 -19.30 -9.80 -20.64
CA VAL A 185 -20.06 -9.16 -19.55
C VAL A 185 -21.40 -9.87 -19.40
N ARG A 186 -21.69 -10.31 -18.18
CA ARG A 186 -22.97 -10.92 -17.80
C ARG A 186 -23.50 -10.37 -16.48
N PRO A 187 -24.80 -10.49 -16.19
CA PRO A 187 -25.33 -10.14 -14.88
C PRO A 187 -24.61 -10.90 -13.76
N MET A 188 -24.29 -10.20 -12.67
CA MET A 188 -23.69 -10.79 -11.48
C MET A 188 -24.73 -11.56 -10.68
N THR A 189 -24.44 -12.82 -10.36
CA THR A 189 -25.30 -13.70 -9.56
C THR A 189 -24.95 -13.63 -8.07
N GLN A 190 -25.79 -14.20 -7.21
CA GLN A 190 -25.48 -14.34 -5.78
C GLN A 190 -24.28 -15.28 -5.56
N GLU A 191 -24.14 -16.32 -6.36
CA GLU A 191 -23.00 -17.25 -6.31
C GLU A 191 -21.67 -16.54 -6.63
N ASP A 192 -21.67 -15.61 -7.59
CA ASP A 192 -20.49 -14.77 -7.88
C ASP A 192 -20.13 -13.92 -6.66
N ARG A 193 -21.13 -13.27 -6.03
CA ARG A 193 -20.91 -12.46 -4.82
C ARG A 193 -20.31 -13.26 -3.68
N ASP A 194 -20.85 -14.46 -3.43
CA ASP A 194 -20.38 -15.36 -2.38
C ASP A 194 -18.95 -15.83 -2.67
N THR A 195 -18.65 -16.14 -3.94
CA THR A 195 -17.32 -16.52 -4.41
C THR A 195 -16.33 -15.37 -4.22
N LEU A 196 -16.65 -14.17 -4.66
CA LEU A 196 -15.78 -13.01 -4.51
C LEU A 196 -15.56 -12.64 -3.05
N ALA A 197 -16.58 -12.75 -2.20
CA ALA A 197 -16.44 -12.54 -0.75
C ALA A 197 -15.46 -13.56 -0.12
N ARG A 198 -15.55 -14.83 -0.53
CA ARG A 198 -14.63 -15.89 -0.10
C ARG A 198 -13.20 -15.62 -0.56
N LEU A 199 -13.00 -15.27 -1.84
CA LEU A 199 -11.69 -14.99 -2.41
C LEU A 199 -11.05 -13.73 -1.79
N ASN A 200 -11.84 -12.67 -1.55
CA ASN A 200 -11.39 -11.49 -0.81
C ASN A 200 -10.93 -11.85 0.60
N LYS A 201 -11.71 -12.65 1.32
CA LYS A 201 -11.34 -13.12 2.66
C LYS A 201 -10.06 -13.97 2.64
N GLU A 202 -9.90 -14.84 1.65
CA GLU A 202 -8.71 -15.67 1.49
C GLU A 202 -7.45 -14.81 1.30
N MET A 203 -7.50 -13.79 0.42
CA MET A 203 -6.40 -12.84 0.25
C MET A 203 -6.13 -12.01 1.51
N ALA A 204 -7.19 -11.56 2.20
CA ALA A 204 -7.05 -10.80 3.44
C ALA A 204 -6.39 -11.62 4.57
N THR A 205 -6.64 -12.93 4.66
CA THR A 205 -5.96 -13.82 5.63
C THR A 205 -4.47 -13.98 5.36
N GLN A 206 -4.01 -13.69 4.15
CA GLN A 206 -2.61 -13.64 3.75
C GLN A 206 -1.98 -12.24 3.96
N ALA A 207 -2.64 -11.39 4.74
CA ALA A 207 -2.23 -10.01 5.01
C ALA A 207 -2.15 -9.11 3.76
N LEU A 208 -2.85 -9.48 2.67
CA LEU A 208 -2.93 -8.66 1.48
C LEU A 208 -3.93 -7.51 1.68
N ARG A 209 -3.55 -6.33 1.22
CA ARG A 209 -4.48 -5.21 1.01
C ARG A 209 -5.23 -5.47 -0.28
N VAL A 210 -6.54 -5.67 -0.22
CA VAL A 210 -7.35 -5.98 -1.39
C VAL A 210 -8.14 -4.75 -1.83
N LEU A 211 -8.11 -4.45 -3.13
CA LEU A 211 -9.00 -3.49 -3.79
C LEU A 211 -9.82 -4.20 -4.86
N ALA A 212 -11.07 -3.79 -5.00
CA ALA A 212 -11.92 -4.18 -6.12
C ALA A 212 -11.78 -3.17 -7.25
N ILE A 213 -11.87 -3.69 -8.48
CA ILE A 213 -11.77 -2.95 -9.73
C ILE A 213 -13.07 -3.16 -10.50
N ALA A 214 -13.65 -2.08 -10.98
CA ALA A 214 -14.89 -2.11 -11.74
C ALA A 214 -14.89 -0.98 -12.79
N TYR A 215 -15.81 -1.07 -13.75
CA TYR A 215 -15.95 -0.07 -14.78
C TYR A 215 -17.39 -0.01 -15.31
N LYS A 216 -17.70 1.03 -16.07
CA LYS A 216 -18.88 1.11 -16.94
C LYS A 216 -18.64 2.06 -18.10
N TYR A 217 -19.48 1.95 -19.11
CA TYR A 217 -19.55 2.92 -20.20
C TYR A 217 -20.75 3.82 -20.03
N ILE A 218 -20.59 5.10 -20.37
CA ILE A 218 -21.67 6.10 -20.33
C ILE A 218 -21.61 6.94 -21.63
N ASP A 219 -22.78 7.38 -22.09
CA ASP A 219 -22.88 8.15 -23.34
C ASP A 219 -22.53 9.64 -23.13
N GLN A 220 -22.68 10.14 -21.90
CA GLN A 220 -22.38 11.53 -21.57
C GLN A 220 -21.90 11.67 -20.12
N VAL A 221 -21.03 12.64 -19.86
CA VAL A 221 -20.62 13.01 -18.50
C VAL A 221 -21.78 13.71 -17.81
N PRO A 222 -22.17 13.32 -16.58
CA PRO A 222 -23.22 14.01 -15.83
C PRO A 222 -22.89 15.50 -15.62
N GLU A 223 -23.92 16.35 -15.55
CA GLU A 223 -23.74 17.79 -15.25
C GLU A 223 -23.07 18.01 -13.88
N THR A 224 -23.42 17.18 -12.88
CA THR A 224 -22.75 17.12 -11.59
C THR A 224 -22.02 15.80 -11.49
N VAL A 225 -20.70 15.84 -11.33
CA VAL A 225 -19.86 14.64 -11.20
C VAL A 225 -19.64 14.36 -9.72
N ASP A 226 -20.43 13.46 -9.18
CA ASP A 226 -20.36 13.00 -7.79
C ASP A 226 -20.64 11.49 -7.68
N SER A 227 -20.61 10.95 -6.46
CA SER A 227 -20.79 9.53 -6.25
C SER A 227 -22.21 9.05 -6.57
N GLU A 228 -23.23 9.92 -6.43
CA GLU A 228 -24.62 9.55 -6.69
C GLU A 228 -24.91 9.46 -8.19
N SER A 229 -24.27 10.33 -8.98
CA SER A 229 -24.42 10.39 -10.44
C SER A 229 -23.53 9.40 -11.19
N VAL A 230 -22.40 8.99 -10.59
CA VAL A 230 -21.37 8.20 -11.29
C VAL A 230 -21.28 6.77 -10.76
N GLU A 231 -21.31 6.56 -9.43
CA GLU A 231 -20.91 5.31 -8.81
C GLU A 231 -22.07 4.33 -8.57
N PHE A 232 -22.60 3.75 -9.64
CA PHE A 232 -23.65 2.72 -9.65
C PHE A 232 -23.58 1.91 -10.95
N ASP A 233 -24.21 0.74 -11.00
CA ASP A 233 -24.33 -0.16 -12.18
C ASP A 233 -23.00 -0.50 -12.83
N PHE A 234 -21.99 -0.83 -12.03
CA PHE A 234 -20.68 -1.21 -12.53
C PHE A 234 -20.63 -2.66 -13.02
N VAL A 235 -19.70 -2.90 -13.93
CA VAL A 235 -19.18 -4.20 -14.30
C VAL A 235 -17.95 -4.48 -13.45
N PHE A 236 -17.96 -5.58 -12.71
CA PHE A 236 -16.80 -6.04 -11.96
C PHE A 236 -15.74 -6.59 -12.90
N ALA A 237 -14.51 -6.10 -12.76
CA ALA A 237 -13.36 -6.52 -13.57
C ALA A 237 -12.37 -7.41 -12.80
N GLY A 238 -12.25 -7.25 -11.47
CA GLY A 238 -11.33 -8.06 -10.69
C GLY A 238 -11.08 -7.53 -9.28
N LEU A 239 -10.32 -8.32 -8.51
CA LEU A 239 -9.68 -7.86 -7.26
C LEU A 239 -8.17 -7.82 -7.47
N VAL A 240 -7.52 -6.89 -6.82
CA VAL A 240 -6.05 -6.80 -6.74
C VAL A 240 -5.61 -6.87 -5.29
N GLY A 241 -4.77 -7.85 -4.97
CA GLY A 241 -4.19 -8.07 -3.65
C GLY A 241 -2.74 -7.62 -3.61
N MET A 242 -2.42 -6.71 -2.70
CA MET A 242 -1.11 -6.07 -2.56
C MET A 242 -0.55 -6.28 -1.16
N ILE A 243 0.77 -6.34 -1.06
CA ILE A 243 1.47 -6.40 0.22
C ILE A 243 2.55 -5.32 0.27
N ASP A 244 2.82 -4.84 1.47
CA ASP A 244 4.05 -4.10 1.77
C ASP A 244 5.07 -5.12 2.30
N PRO A 245 6.07 -5.53 1.50
CA PRO A 245 6.96 -6.62 1.85
C PRO A 245 7.79 -6.28 3.08
N GLU A 246 8.05 -7.29 3.90
CA GLU A 246 8.89 -7.17 5.08
C GLU A 246 10.36 -6.90 4.73
N ARG A 247 11.03 -6.17 5.60
CA ARG A 247 12.49 -6.03 5.52
C ARG A 247 13.14 -7.34 5.95
N LYS A 248 14.07 -7.84 5.16
CA LYS A 248 14.83 -9.07 5.50
C LYS A 248 15.52 -8.97 6.85
N GLU A 249 16.00 -7.77 7.20
CA GLU A 249 16.66 -7.48 8.47
C GLU A 249 15.69 -7.50 9.65
N ALA A 250 14.40 -7.21 9.45
CA ALA A 250 13.40 -7.22 10.51
C ALA A 250 13.17 -8.63 11.06
N ALA A 251 13.10 -9.65 10.19
CA ALA A 251 12.96 -11.04 10.62
C ALA A 251 14.14 -11.51 11.49
N ILE A 252 15.37 -11.08 11.15
CA ILE A 252 16.58 -11.41 11.92
C ILE A 252 16.60 -10.66 13.26
N ALA A 253 16.07 -9.43 13.31
CA ALA A 253 16.08 -8.62 14.52
C ALA A 253 15.03 -9.06 15.57
N ILE A 254 13.98 -9.78 15.13
CA ILE A 254 12.90 -10.27 16.01
C ILE A 254 13.25 -11.64 16.63
N GLN A 255 14.09 -12.44 15.98
CA GLN A 255 14.60 -13.71 16.52
C GLN A 255 15.62 -13.50 17.66
#